data_4831be51130c755082a6e030ab288428
#
_entry.id   4831be51130c755082a6e030ab288428
#
_cell.length_a   1.000
_cell.length_b   1.000
_cell.length_c   1.000
_cell.angle_alpha   90.00
_cell.angle_beta   90.00
_cell.angle_gamma   90.00
#
_symmetry.space_group_name_H-M   'P 1'
#
loop_
_entity.id
_entity.type
_entity.pdbx_description
1 polymer ?
#
loop_
_entity_poly.entity_id
_entity_poly.type
_entity_poly.pdbx_seq_one_letter_code
_entity_poly.pdbx_strand_id
1 'polypeptide(L)'
;ENTRTILGVTAAGHNAADVAGVDLTAGLGDMAYLRHQGLNASVWALIALDCGAYPDPAPVEGAEPVNRETLVAELLSARCTDGGWTMMGDKAEVDITALALTALAPYTGEAAVQAAVDEALALLSDAQLPDGGFDCYGTENCESAAQVLVALTSLGIDPLTDSRFVKDGATVPDAVASFAVEGGGFRHI
;
A
#
# COMPACT_ATOMS: atom_id res chain seq x y z
N GLU A 1 8.72 -10.48 7.22
CA GLU A 1 9.00 -11.68 6.40
C GLU A 1 7.71 -12.46 6.08
N ASN A 2 6.83 -12.78 7.04
CA ASN A 2 5.63 -13.59 6.80
C ASN A 2 4.70 -12.99 5.74
N THR A 3 4.46 -11.69 5.75
CA THR A 3 3.56 -11.03 4.79
C THR A 3 4.00 -11.24 3.34
N ARG A 4 5.29 -11.10 3.04
CA ARG A 4 5.84 -11.38 1.70
C ARG A 4 5.68 -12.85 1.31
N THR A 5 5.87 -13.76 2.27
CA THR A 5 5.70 -15.20 2.01
C THR A 5 4.24 -15.53 1.74
N ILE A 6 3.30 -14.95 2.51
CA ILE A 6 1.85 -15.10 2.29
C ILE A 6 1.48 -14.64 0.87
N LEU A 7 1.91 -13.44 0.46
CA LEU A 7 1.66 -12.90 -0.87
C LEU A 7 2.24 -13.81 -1.98
N GLY A 8 3.49 -14.26 -1.83
CA GLY A 8 4.14 -15.14 -2.80
C GLY A 8 3.45 -16.50 -2.93
N VAL A 9 3.08 -17.10 -1.81
CA VAL A 9 2.34 -18.39 -1.77
C VAL A 9 0.97 -18.24 -2.43
N THR A 10 0.24 -17.16 -2.10
CA THR A 10 -1.07 -16.87 -2.67
C THR A 10 -0.98 -16.62 -4.18
N ALA A 11 0.00 -15.82 -4.62
CA ALA A 11 0.23 -15.54 -6.03
C ALA A 11 0.60 -16.81 -6.83
N ALA A 12 1.26 -17.78 -6.18
CA ALA A 12 1.55 -19.08 -6.76
C ALA A 12 0.33 -20.04 -6.79
N GLY A 13 -0.85 -19.59 -6.35
CA GLY A 13 -2.09 -20.37 -6.34
C GLY A 13 -2.21 -21.35 -5.17
N HIS A 14 -1.45 -21.14 -4.10
CA HIS A 14 -1.48 -21.97 -2.90
C HIS A 14 -2.15 -21.25 -1.71
N ASN A 15 -2.58 -22.03 -0.72
CA ASN A 15 -3.20 -21.50 0.49
C ASN A 15 -2.14 -21.20 1.56
N ALA A 16 -1.93 -19.92 1.90
CA ALA A 16 -0.96 -19.53 2.90
C ALA A 16 -1.38 -19.87 4.35
N ALA A 17 -2.67 -20.16 4.58
CA ALA A 17 -3.15 -20.68 5.87
C ALA A 17 -2.88 -22.20 6.06
N ASP A 18 -2.38 -22.88 5.03
CA ASP A 18 -1.99 -24.29 5.11
C ASP A 18 -0.84 -24.59 4.13
N VAL A 19 0.37 -24.28 4.52
CA VAL A 19 1.57 -24.64 3.77
C VAL A 19 2.22 -25.84 4.45
N ALA A 20 1.93 -27.03 3.96
CA ALA A 20 2.39 -28.29 4.55
C ALA A 20 2.06 -28.42 6.07
N GLY A 21 0.86 -28.01 6.47
CA GLY A 21 0.40 -28.01 7.86
C GLY A 21 0.83 -26.81 8.69
N VAL A 22 1.44 -25.79 8.07
CA VAL A 22 1.86 -24.54 8.74
C VAL A 22 0.95 -23.41 8.26
N ASP A 23 0.29 -22.73 9.20
CA ASP A 23 -0.47 -21.50 8.96
C ASP A 23 0.47 -20.29 9.06
N LEU A 24 0.79 -19.68 7.92
CA LEU A 24 1.64 -18.49 7.87
C LEU A 24 0.91 -17.25 8.39
N THR A 25 -0.43 -17.21 8.37
CA THR A 25 -1.22 -16.06 8.83
C THR A 25 -1.20 -15.95 10.36
N ALA A 26 -1.03 -17.07 11.07
CA ALA A 26 -0.95 -17.10 12.53
C ALA A 26 0.18 -16.20 13.08
N GLY A 27 1.25 -16.01 12.33
CA GLY A 27 2.35 -15.11 12.70
C GLY A 27 2.01 -13.61 12.66
N LEU A 28 0.81 -13.23 12.21
CA LEU A 28 0.33 -11.85 12.18
C LEU A 28 -0.52 -11.48 13.40
N GLY A 29 -0.78 -12.39 14.33
CA GLY A 29 -1.80 -12.27 15.38
C GLY A 29 -1.47 -11.36 16.58
N ASP A 30 -0.38 -10.59 16.56
CA ASP A 30 0.06 -9.70 17.65
C ASP A 30 0.26 -8.26 17.15
N MET A 31 -0.65 -7.36 17.51
CA MET A 31 -0.61 -5.95 17.10
C MET A 31 0.59 -5.20 17.68
N ALA A 32 1.00 -5.50 18.91
CA ALA A 32 2.17 -4.85 19.51
C ALA A 32 3.46 -5.23 18.74
N TYR A 33 3.55 -6.47 18.27
CA TYR A 33 4.66 -6.92 17.43
C TYR A 33 4.66 -6.23 16.06
N LEU A 34 3.49 -6.03 15.44
CA LEU A 34 3.38 -5.29 14.17
C LEU A 34 3.82 -3.83 14.36
N ARG A 35 3.33 -3.15 15.39
CA ARG A 35 3.72 -1.76 15.70
C ARG A 35 5.22 -1.61 15.95
N HIS A 36 5.85 -2.59 16.59
CA HIS A 36 7.30 -2.57 16.81
C HIS A 36 8.10 -2.58 15.49
N GLN A 37 7.53 -3.12 14.42
CA GLN A 37 8.14 -3.13 13.09
C GLN A 37 7.78 -1.89 12.23
N GLY A 38 7.01 -0.97 12.79
CA GLY A 38 6.57 0.26 12.13
C GLY A 38 5.31 0.07 11.26
N LEU A 39 4.78 1.17 10.74
CA LEU A 39 3.52 1.24 10.00
C LEU A 39 3.44 0.25 8.84
N ASN A 40 4.55 0.03 8.13
CA ASN A 40 4.64 -0.93 7.03
C ASN A 40 4.16 -2.33 7.41
N ALA A 41 4.41 -2.76 8.66
CA ALA A 41 3.98 -4.09 9.07
C ALA A 41 2.46 -4.22 9.12
N SER A 42 1.75 -3.20 9.62
CA SER A 42 0.29 -3.16 9.66
C SER A 42 -0.30 -3.06 8.25
N VAL A 43 0.27 -2.22 7.38
CA VAL A 43 -0.14 -2.10 5.97
C VAL A 43 -0.01 -3.44 5.24
N TRP A 44 1.17 -4.08 5.31
CA TRP A 44 1.40 -5.36 4.65
C TRP A 44 0.63 -6.51 5.29
N ALA A 45 0.31 -6.45 6.59
CA ALA A 45 -0.56 -7.44 7.23
C ALA A 45 -1.98 -7.38 6.66
N LEU A 46 -2.52 -6.17 6.47
CA LEU A 46 -3.85 -5.98 5.86
C LEU A 46 -3.88 -6.50 4.42
N ILE A 47 -2.91 -6.10 3.59
CA ILE A 47 -2.78 -6.60 2.20
C ILE A 47 -2.64 -8.14 2.17
N ALA A 48 -1.83 -8.71 3.08
CA ALA A 48 -1.61 -10.16 3.13
C ALA A 48 -2.87 -10.94 3.53
N LEU A 49 -3.68 -10.41 4.44
CA LEU A 49 -4.96 -11.03 4.81
C LEU A 49 -5.97 -10.96 3.66
N ASP A 50 -5.96 -9.85 2.92
CA ASP A 50 -6.94 -9.62 1.85
C ASP A 50 -6.60 -10.34 0.55
N CYS A 51 -5.31 -10.52 0.22
CA CYS A 51 -4.88 -11.10 -1.06
C CYS A 51 -5.43 -12.50 -1.34
N GLY A 52 -5.74 -13.27 -0.29
CA GLY A 52 -6.35 -14.60 -0.38
C GLY A 52 -7.65 -14.72 0.39
N ALA A 53 -8.25 -13.58 0.81
CA ALA A 53 -9.43 -13.54 1.68
C ALA A 53 -9.26 -14.44 2.92
N TYR A 54 -8.06 -14.44 3.51
CA TYR A 54 -7.76 -15.24 4.69
C TYR A 54 -8.60 -14.76 5.89
N PRO A 55 -8.99 -15.67 6.81
CA PRO A 55 -9.60 -15.26 8.06
C PRO A 55 -8.63 -14.42 8.89
N ASP A 56 -9.17 -13.59 9.78
CA ASP A 56 -8.34 -12.87 10.73
C ASP A 56 -7.56 -13.88 11.60
N PRO A 57 -6.29 -13.57 11.94
CA PRO A 57 -5.47 -14.47 12.75
C PRO A 57 -6.12 -14.79 14.09
N ALA A 58 -5.94 -16.01 14.59
CA ALA A 58 -6.37 -16.36 15.94
C ALA A 58 -5.68 -15.44 16.95
N PRO A 59 -6.42 -14.92 17.96
CA PRO A 59 -5.82 -14.06 18.98
C PRO A 59 -4.71 -14.80 19.75
N VAL A 60 -3.58 -14.12 19.91
CA VAL A 60 -2.49 -14.59 20.77
C VAL A 60 -2.87 -14.26 22.22
N GLU A 61 -2.72 -15.22 23.14
CA GLU A 61 -3.06 -15.03 24.55
C GLU A 61 -2.26 -13.85 25.16
N GLY A 62 -2.97 -12.89 25.74
CA GLY A 62 -2.37 -11.69 26.35
C GLY A 62 -1.91 -10.62 25.39
N ALA A 63 -2.07 -10.80 24.06
CA ALA A 63 -1.77 -9.80 23.05
C ALA A 63 -3.03 -9.02 22.62
N GLU A 64 -2.82 -7.82 22.08
CA GLU A 64 -3.87 -7.09 21.38
C GLU A 64 -4.16 -7.79 20.06
N PRO A 65 -5.44 -8.14 19.77
CA PRO A 65 -5.77 -8.91 18.59
C PRO A 65 -5.53 -8.15 17.30
N VAL A 66 -5.10 -8.86 16.27
CA VAL A 66 -5.00 -8.36 14.91
C VAL A 66 -6.23 -8.85 14.13
N ASN A 67 -6.95 -7.93 13.57
CA ASN A 67 -8.03 -8.16 12.61
C ASN A 67 -8.11 -6.97 11.66
N ARG A 68 -8.95 -7.05 10.63
CA ARG A 68 -9.09 -5.99 9.63
C ARG A 68 -9.50 -4.65 10.24
N GLU A 69 -10.44 -4.66 11.21
CA GLU A 69 -10.89 -3.45 11.88
C GLU A 69 -9.75 -2.77 12.64
N THR A 70 -8.95 -3.53 13.41
CA THR A 70 -7.82 -2.97 14.16
C THR A 70 -6.70 -2.48 13.23
N LEU A 71 -6.45 -3.17 12.11
CA LEU A 71 -5.45 -2.73 11.11
C LEU A 71 -5.90 -1.46 10.39
N VAL A 72 -7.15 -1.37 9.95
CA VAL A 72 -7.71 -0.15 9.34
C VAL A 72 -7.66 1.02 10.33
N ALA A 73 -8.08 0.80 11.59
CA ALA A 73 -7.99 1.83 12.63
C ALA A 73 -6.55 2.29 12.89
N GLU A 74 -5.58 1.38 12.88
CA GLU A 74 -4.15 1.70 12.99
C GLU A 74 -3.69 2.60 11.84
N LEU A 75 -4.04 2.27 10.60
CA LEU A 75 -3.69 3.08 9.43
C LEU A 75 -4.33 4.47 9.52
N LEU A 76 -5.61 4.57 9.87
CA LEU A 76 -6.29 5.85 10.01
C LEU A 76 -5.67 6.71 11.12
N SER A 77 -5.25 6.12 12.24
CA SER A 77 -4.64 6.83 13.37
C SER A 77 -3.20 7.29 13.08
N ALA A 78 -2.50 6.61 12.18
CA ALA A 78 -1.11 6.91 11.81
C ALA A 78 -0.97 7.97 10.71
N ARG A 79 -2.07 8.59 10.26
CA ARG A 79 -2.04 9.64 9.24
C ARG A 79 -1.27 10.86 9.69
N CYS A 80 -0.48 11.40 8.79
CA CYS A 80 0.16 12.69 8.94
C CYS A 80 -0.86 13.83 8.86
N THR A 81 -0.49 15.01 9.39
CA THR A 81 -1.36 16.19 9.38
C THR A 81 -1.61 16.76 7.98
N ASP A 82 -0.78 16.42 7.01
CA ASP A 82 -0.90 16.78 5.60
C ASP A 82 -1.74 15.81 4.76
N GLY A 83 -2.30 14.76 5.39
CA GLY A 83 -3.31 13.90 4.80
C GLY A 83 -2.82 12.55 4.28
N GLY A 84 -1.50 12.30 4.28
CA GLY A 84 -0.93 11.02 3.84
C GLY A 84 -0.28 10.22 4.98
N TRP A 85 0.69 9.38 4.64
CA TRP A 85 1.42 8.49 5.56
C TRP A 85 2.93 8.56 5.34
N THR A 86 3.68 8.26 6.39
CA THR A 86 5.15 8.20 6.39
C THR A 86 5.66 7.05 7.25
N MET A 87 6.89 6.61 7.01
CA MET A 87 7.60 5.70 7.91
C MET A 87 8.22 6.42 9.09
N MET A 88 8.65 7.65 8.91
CA MET A 88 9.35 8.44 9.92
C MET A 88 9.05 9.93 9.75
N GLY A 89 8.81 10.61 10.88
CA GLY A 89 8.53 12.04 10.87
C GLY A 89 7.05 12.36 10.86
N ASP A 90 6.70 13.52 10.31
CA ASP A 90 5.36 14.11 10.37
C ASP A 90 4.80 14.53 9.01
N LYS A 91 5.58 14.32 7.93
CA LYS A 91 5.18 14.61 6.56
C LYS A 91 4.99 13.34 5.76
N ALA A 92 3.93 13.33 4.97
CA ALA A 92 3.63 12.21 4.09
C ALA A 92 4.73 11.99 3.05
N GLU A 93 4.99 10.72 2.77
CA GLU A 93 5.85 10.23 1.70
C GLU A 93 4.97 9.61 0.61
N VAL A 94 5.33 9.82 -0.65
CA VAL A 94 4.58 9.28 -1.81
C VAL A 94 4.41 7.76 -1.70
N ASP A 95 5.50 7.05 -1.47
CA ASP A 95 5.52 5.58 -1.45
C ASP A 95 4.65 4.99 -0.34
N ILE A 96 4.78 5.53 0.88
CA ILE A 96 4.02 5.04 2.04
C ILE A 96 2.55 5.42 1.93
N THR A 97 2.26 6.61 1.40
CA THR A 97 0.89 7.05 1.13
C THR A 97 0.23 6.15 0.10
N ALA A 98 0.89 5.87 -1.03
CA ALA A 98 0.37 4.98 -2.05
C ALA A 98 0.19 3.54 -1.56
N LEU A 99 1.12 3.04 -0.73
CA LEU A 99 1.02 1.72 -0.12
C LEU A 99 -0.17 1.62 0.85
N ALA A 100 -0.39 2.66 1.68
CA ALA A 100 -1.54 2.72 2.57
C ALA A 100 -2.86 2.77 1.79
N LEU A 101 -2.92 3.54 0.69
CA LEU A 101 -4.08 3.57 -0.21
C LEU A 101 -4.39 2.19 -0.81
N THR A 102 -3.37 1.44 -1.22
CA THR A 102 -3.52 0.07 -1.72
C THR A 102 -4.17 -0.83 -0.66
N ALA A 103 -3.73 -0.73 0.60
CA ALA A 103 -4.28 -1.52 1.69
C ALA A 103 -5.71 -1.11 2.07
N LEU A 104 -6.03 0.18 1.97
CA LEU A 104 -7.35 0.73 2.33
C LEU A 104 -8.40 0.62 1.22
N ALA A 105 -8.00 0.31 -0.01
CA ALA A 105 -8.89 0.26 -1.17
C ALA A 105 -10.14 -0.62 -0.96
N PRO A 106 -10.07 -1.83 -0.34
CA PRO A 106 -11.25 -2.64 -0.07
C PRO A 106 -12.23 -2.03 0.93
N TYR A 107 -11.81 -1.03 1.71
CA TYR A 107 -12.57 -0.46 2.84
C TYR A 107 -13.18 0.92 2.57
N THR A 108 -13.14 1.40 1.33
CA THR A 108 -13.70 2.71 0.91
C THR A 108 -15.22 2.85 1.11
N GLY A 109 -15.92 1.76 1.41
CA GLY A 109 -17.31 1.80 1.87
C GLY A 109 -17.51 2.45 3.25
N GLU A 110 -16.44 2.59 4.05
CA GLU A 110 -16.46 3.25 5.35
C GLU A 110 -16.16 4.75 5.18
N ALA A 111 -17.02 5.61 5.73
CA ALA A 111 -16.91 7.07 5.52
C ALA A 111 -15.56 7.66 5.99
N ALA A 112 -14.98 7.14 7.08
CA ALA A 112 -13.70 7.60 7.58
C ALA A 112 -12.54 7.18 6.66
N VAL A 113 -12.60 5.97 6.08
CA VAL A 113 -11.62 5.48 5.11
C VAL A 113 -11.73 6.28 3.81
N GLN A 114 -12.95 6.48 3.29
CA GLN A 114 -13.15 7.25 2.07
C GLN A 114 -12.60 8.67 2.21
N ALA A 115 -12.87 9.37 3.33
CA ALA A 115 -12.35 10.70 3.58
C ALA A 115 -10.79 10.71 3.60
N ALA A 116 -10.18 9.71 4.24
CA ALA A 116 -8.73 9.58 4.28
C ALA A 116 -8.13 9.31 2.88
N VAL A 117 -8.79 8.47 2.09
CA VAL A 117 -8.41 8.17 0.69
C VAL A 117 -8.50 9.42 -0.18
N ASP A 118 -9.58 10.20 -0.06
CA ASP A 118 -9.78 11.42 -0.87
C ASP A 118 -8.69 12.48 -0.58
N GLU A 119 -8.34 12.69 0.69
CA GLU A 119 -7.26 13.60 1.07
C GLU A 119 -5.88 13.12 0.57
N ALA A 120 -5.59 11.82 0.70
CA ALA A 120 -4.34 11.26 0.23
C ALA A 120 -4.22 11.27 -1.30
N LEU A 121 -5.31 11.06 -2.04
CA LEU A 121 -5.33 11.20 -3.50
C LEU A 121 -5.06 12.64 -3.93
N ALA A 122 -5.58 13.63 -3.21
CA ALA A 122 -5.27 15.03 -3.48
C ALA A 122 -3.78 15.32 -3.27
N LEU A 123 -3.20 14.84 -2.16
CA LEU A 123 -1.77 14.96 -1.88
C LEU A 123 -0.92 14.32 -2.99
N LEU A 124 -1.23 13.10 -3.40
CA LEU A 124 -0.49 12.43 -4.48
C LEU A 124 -0.64 13.17 -5.82
N SER A 125 -1.84 13.68 -6.13
CA SER A 125 -2.06 14.49 -7.32
C SER A 125 -1.20 15.77 -7.32
N ASP A 126 -1.08 16.44 -6.17
CA ASP A 126 -0.27 17.65 -6.02
C ASP A 126 1.24 17.35 -6.08
N ALA A 127 1.66 16.16 -5.64
CA ALA A 127 3.05 15.72 -5.67
C ALA A 127 3.49 15.18 -7.04
N GLN A 128 2.56 14.93 -7.97
CA GLN A 128 2.88 14.40 -9.29
C GLN A 128 3.65 15.40 -10.14
N LEU A 129 4.74 14.95 -10.74
CA LEU A 129 5.60 15.73 -11.64
C LEU A 129 4.93 15.94 -13.02
N PRO A 130 5.38 16.95 -13.81
CA PRO A 130 4.81 17.25 -15.12
C PRO A 130 4.91 16.11 -16.15
N ASP A 131 5.88 15.21 -16.00
CA ASP A 131 6.09 14.02 -16.83
C ASP A 131 5.28 12.79 -16.37
N GLY A 132 4.43 12.97 -15.35
CA GLY A 132 3.59 11.92 -14.79
C GLY A 132 4.24 11.13 -13.66
N GLY A 133 5.53 11.36 -13.36
CA GLY A 133 6.32 10.67 -12.35
C GLY A 133 6.15 11.19 -10.93
N PHE A 134 6.93 10.62 -10.03
CA PHE A 134 6.93 10.98 -8.60
C PHE A 134 8.35 10.98 -8.05
N ASP A 135 8.62 11.98 -7.24
CA ASP A 135 9.88 12.13 -6.50
C ASP A 135 9.74 11.52 -5.09
N CYS A 136 10.78 10.81 -4.66
CA CYS A 136 10.94 10.37 -3.29
C CYS A 136 12.32 10.82 -2.79
N TYR A 137 12.36 11.63 -1.74
CA TYR A 137 13.60 12.21 -1.17
C TYR A 137 14.48 12.98 -2.18
N GLY A 138 13.87 13.71 -3.10
CA GLY A 138 14.57 14.54 -4.08
C GLY A 138 15.03 13.75 -5.32
N THR A 139 14.54 12.54 -5.52
CA THR A 139 14.88 11.72 -6.67
C THR A 139 13.63 11.07 -7.26
N GLU A 140 13.34 11.43 -8.52
CA GLU A 140 12.32 10.73 -9.29
C GLU A 140 12.77 9.29 -9.56
N ASN A 141 11.87 8.31 -9.35
CA ASN A 141 12.21 6.91 -9.51
C ASN A 141 11.01 6.07 -9.95
N CYS A 142 11.32 4.93 -10.56
CA CYS A 142 10.34 3.99 -11.09
C CYS A 142 9.42 3.43 -10.01
N GLU A 143 9.96 3.13 -8.84
CA GLU A 143 9.23 2.47 -7.75
C GLU A 143 8.13 3.36 -7.19
N SER A 144 8.40 4.68 -7.02
CA SER A 144 7.40 5.64 -6.55
C SER A 144 6.24 5.76 -7.55
N ALA A 145 6.53 5.88 -8.85
CA ALA A 145 5.50 5.91 -9.89
C ALA A 145 4.71 4.59 -9.94
N ALA A 146 5.39 3.44 -9.84
CA ALA A 146 4.74 2.13 -9.84
C ALA A 146 3.85 1.93 -8.60
N GLN A 147 4.29 2.41 -7.43
CA GLN A 147 3.51 2.32 -6.20
C GLN A 147 2.21 3.13 -6.31
N VAL A 148 2.27 4.35 -6.86
CA VAL A 148 1.07 5.15 -7.12
C VAL A 148 0.17 4.50 -8.16
N LEU A 149 0.73 3.94 -9.23
CA LEU A 149 -0.04 3.20 -10.24
C LEU A 149 -0.83 2.03 -9.62
N VAL A 150 -0.21 1.27 -8.71
CA VAL A 150 -0.88 0.17 -7.98
C VAL A 150 -2.00 0.72 -7.09
N ALA A 151 -1.77 1.82 -6.37
CA ALA A 151 -2.78 2.44 -5.52
C ALA A 151 -4.01 2.89 -6.31
N LEU A 152 -3.80 3.61 -7.43
CA LEU A 152 -4.88 4.07 -8.30
C LEU A 152 -5.71 2.90 -8.83
N THR A 153 -5.06 1.87 -9.36
CA THR A 153 -5.76 0.70 -9.90
C THR A 153 -6.49 -0.09 -8.83
N SER A 154 -5.94 -0.20 -7.62
CA SER A 154 -6.61 -0.84 -6.47
C SER A 154 -7.88 -0.10 -6.06
N LEU A 155 -7.90 1.24 -6.19
CA LEU A 155 -9.06 2.09 -5.95
C LEU A 155 -10.05 2.15 -7.13
N GLY A 156 -9.78 1.43 -8.23
CA GLY A 156 -10.60 1.46 -9.45
C GLY A 156 -10.50 2.77 -10.23
N ILE A 157 -9.46 3.57 -10.00
CA ILE A 157 -9.18 4.81 -10.71
C ILE A 157 -8.36 4.48 -11.95
N ASP A 158 -8.83 4.95 -13.12
CA ASP A 158 -8.09 4.77 -14.37
C ASP A 158 -6.91 5.76 -14.46
N PRO A 159 -5.65 5.29 -14.37
CA PRO A 159 -4.47 6.15 -14.35
C PRO A 159 -4.17 6.80 -15.70
N LEU A 160 -4.86 6.40 -16.78
CA LEU A 160 -4.69 6.98 -18.12
C LEU A 160 -5.60 8.17 -18.37
N THR A 161 -6.74 8.26 -17.66
CA THR A 161 -7.80 9.22 -17.99
C THR A 161 -8.26 10.09 -16.82
N ASP A 162 -7.96 9.71 -15.57
CA ASP A 162 -8.32 10.53 -14.42
C ASP A 162 -7.55 11.84 -14.42
N SER A 163 -8.26 12.97 -14.54
CA SER A 163 -7.67 14.29 -14.70
C SER A 163 -6.79 14.74 -13.53
N ARG A 164 -6.89 14.12 -12.37
CA ARG A 164 -6.03 14.38 -11.21
C ARG A 164 -4.61 13.87 -11.47
N PHE A 165 -4.46 12.81 -12.26
CA PHE A 165 -3.20 12.08 -12.49
C PHE A 165 -2.72 12.15 -13.95
N VAL A 166 -3.24 13.11 -14.72
CA VAL A 166 -2.72 13.48 -16.05
C VAL A 166 -2.13 14.89 -15.95
N LYS A 167 -0.80 15.03 -16.05
CA LYS A 167 -0.07 16.30 -15.95
C LYS A 167 0.57 16.62 -17.29
N ASP A 168 0.26 17.79 -17.85
CA ASP A 168 0.78 18.23 -19.15
C ASP A 168 0.62 17.20 -20.29
N GLY A 169 -0.38 16.32 -20.17
CA GLY A 169 -0.64 15.22 -21.09
C GLY A 169 0.09 13.92 -20.80
N ALA A 170 0.99 13.90 -19.81
CA ALA A 170 1.68 12.70 -19.33
C ALA A 170 0.88 12.01 -18.20
N THR A 171 0.93 10.70 -18.16
CA THR A 171 0.23 9.84 -17.21
C THR A 171 1.20 9.10 -16.30
N VAL A 172 0.72 8.52 -15.19
CA VAL A 172 1.55 7.67 -14.32
C VAL A 172 2.12 6.46 -15.07
N PRO A 173 1.35 5.75 -15.94
CA PRO A 173 1.92 4.71 -16.81
C PRO A 173 3.02 5.19 -17.75
N ASP A 174 2.95 6.42 -18.30
CA ASP A 174 4.02 6.97 -19.15
C ASP A 174 5.31 7.13 -18.35
N ALA A 175 5.22 7.64 -17.12
CA ALA A 175 6.37 7.77 -16.24
C ALA A 175 6.99 6.40 -15.92
N VAL A 176 6.20 5.40 -15.54
CA VAL A 176 6.72 4.03 -15.33
C VAL A 176 7.39 3.50 -16.60
N ALA A 177 6.78 3.69 -17.77
CA ALA A 177 7.32 3.22 -19.05
C ALA A 177 8.65 3.89 -19.42
N SER A 178 8.90 5.14 -18.98
CA SER A 178 10.16 5.86 -19.23
C SER A 178 11.38 5.20 -18.60
N PHE A 179 11.19 4.39 -17.57
CA PHE A 179 12.22 3.62 -16.88
C PHE A 179 12.50 2.26 -17.52
N ALA A 180 11.74 1.84 -18.55
CA ALA A 180 11.97 0.57 -19.23
C ALA A 180 13.35 0.52 -19.87
N VAL A 181 14.01 -0.66 -19.81
CA VAL A 181 15.33 -0.88 -20.38
C VAL A 181 15.30 -1.90 -21.51
N GLU A 182 16.22 -1.75 -22.46
CA GLU A 182 16.37 -2.72 -23.52
C GLU A 182 16.68 -4.10 -22.94
N GLY A 183 15.99 -5.13 -23.44
CA GLY A 183 16.11 -6.50 -22.91
C GLY A 183 15.10 -6.84 -21.80
N GLY A 184 14.28 -5.90 -21.38
CA GLY A 184 13.22 -6.08 -20.40
C GLY A 184 13.59 -5.63 -18.98
N GLY A 185 12.57 -5.30 -18.20
CA GLY A 185 12.70 -4.73 -16.86
C GLY A 185 12.75 -3.21 -16.85
N PHE A 186 12.98 -2.64 -15.67
CA PHE A 186 12.98 -1.22 -15.41
C PHE A 186 14.21 -0.83 -14.60
N ARG A 187 14.80 0.34 -14.91
CA ARG A 187 15.84 0.93 -14.08
C ARG A 187 15.21 1.66 -12.89
N HIS A 188 15.96 1.84 -11.83
CA HIS A 188 15.49 2.58 -10.65
C HIS A 188 15.34 4.08 -10.96
N ILE A 189 16.38 4.70 -11.48
CA ILE A 189 16.51 6.13 -11.87
C ILE A 189 17.12 6.28 -13.27
#